data_4f087697a8728c4bc286e36a7bf6cc8e
#
_entry.id   4f087697a8728c4bc286e36a7bf6cc8e
#
_cell.length_a   1.000
_cell.length_b   1.000
_cell.length_c   1.000
_cell.angle_alpha   90.00
_cell.angle_beta   90.00
_cell.angle_gamma   90.00
#
_symmetry.space_group_name_H-M   'P 1'
#
loop_
_entity.id
_entity.type
_entity.pdbx_description
1 polymer ?
#
loop_
_entity_poly.entity_id
_entity_poly.type
_entity_poly.pdbx_seq_one_letter_code
_entity_poly.pdbx_strand_id
1 'polypeptide(L)'
;MDKKVFRSSTRPAPPRFSKNSPRGYPPRGYMERLAKQVLWAESDGGSWYKHLMNPAPIPSGAPVIVAQAPCRADLAGGTIDLWPLYLFHAGAVTLNFAVNIVTTCRITPLKGKRIYFHSVDTHKDEEFADLEALRTGKRFRHPLAARMVQFFAPKEGFLLETDSESPAGAGISGSSALMIATTAALARFTDRNLTLEQMRVIAQNVEAQIIGVPTGCQDYYPALYGGISSIHLDADGIHREAVPIAPEEIESRFVLAYTGAPRKSGINNWEVFKAHIDGNKRVFRNFERIAEIAGAMHQALLRSDWEGVARLLREEWKLRRTNAPGITTPLIDKLIAVAGKNGGRAAKVCGAGGGGCVIFLTEKGASSRVATAIGENGGRVLPLQVARNGLRYASA
;
A
#
# COMPACT_ATOMS: atom_id res chain seq x y z
N MET A 1 -24.89 27.93 -60.60
CA MET A 1 -25.30 28.68 -59.42
C MET A 1 -24.61 28.05 -58.24
N ASP A 2 -23.71 28.76 -57.71
CA ASP A 2 -22.93 28.72 -56.46
C ASP A 2 -22.44 27.42 -55.83
N LYS A 3 -21.15 27.15 -56.11
CA LYS A 3 -20.28 26.31 -55.34
C LYS A 3 -19.80 27.12 -54.13
N LYS A 4 -20.18 26.76 -52.88
CA LYS A 4 -19.57 27.27 -51.63
C LYS A 4 -18.40 26.35 -51.24
N VAL A 5 -17.26 26.98 -51.19
CA VAL A 5 -15.94 26.48 -50.82
C VAL A 5 -15.92 26.13 -49.35
N PHE A 6 -15.57 24.90 -48.98
CA PHE A 6 -15.20 24.52 -47.62
C PHE A 6 -13.74 24.95 -47.38
N ARG A 7 -13.53 25.93 -46.50
CA ARG A 7 -12.22 26.30 -45.95
C ARG A 7 -11.79 25.25 -44.95
N SER A 8 -10.62 24.67 -45.18
CA SER A 8 -9.89 23.85 -44.23
C SER A 8 -9.49 24.66 -42.99
N SER A 9 -9.97 24.28 -41.79
CA SER A 9 -9.47 24.80 -40.53
C SER A 9 -8.15 24.09 -40.20
N THR A 10 -7.07 24.82 -40.34
CA THR A 10 -5.74 24.40 -39.82
C THR A 10 -5.79 24.31 -38.29
N ARG A 11 -5.49 23.14 -37.74
CA ARG A 11 -5.25 22.97 -36.30
C ARG A 11 -4.02 23.77 -35.91
N PRO A 12 -4.05 24.51 -34.78
CA PRO A 12 -2.85 25.17 -34.29
C PRO A 12 -1.80 24.13 -33.87
N ALA A 13 -0.56 24.37 -34.23
CA ALA A 13 0.57 23.55 -33.82
C ALA A 13 0.73 23.63 -32.28
N PRO A 14 1.18 22.52 -31.64
CA PRO A 14 1.42 22.52 -30.20
C PRO A 14 2.53 23.53 -29.84
N PRO A 15 2.43 24.21 -28.68
CA PRO A 15 3.42 25.18 -28.26
C PRO A 15 4.81 24.52 -28.11
N ARG A 16 5.83 25.14 -28.76
CA ARG A 16 7.23 24.76 -28.54
C ARG A 16 7.65 25.29 -27.16
N PHE A 17 7.85 24.38 -26.21
CA PHE A 17 8.44 24.75 -24.93
C PHE A 17 9.91 25.10 -25.11
N SER A 18 10.28 26.31 -24.64
CA SER A 18 11.66 26.78 -24.65
C SER A 18 12.51 25.96 -23.66
N LYS A 19 13.77 25.73 -24.00
CA LYS A 19 14.74 24.94 -23.22
C LYS A 19 15.18 25.58 -21.89
N ASN A 20 14.61 26.71 -21.49
CA ASN A 20 14.97 27.45 -20.29
C ASN A 20 13.75 27.64 -19.39
N SER A 21 13.30 26.61 -18.70
CA SER A 21 12.38 26.71 -17.58
C SER A 21 13.13 26.38 -16.28
N PRO A 22 13.16 27.28 -15.29
CA PRO A 22 13.87 27.06 -14.03
C PRO A 22 12.99 26.33 -13.00
N ARG A 23 12.44 25.19 -13.36
CA ARG A 23 11.78 24.28 -12.40
C ARG A 23 12.37 22.88 -12.58
N GLY A 24 13.57 22.74 -12.01
CA GLY A 24 14.22 21.46 -11.95
C GLY A 24 13.42 20.47 -11.11
N TYR A 25 13.16 19.30 -11.67
CA TYR A 25 12.85 18.10 -10.90
C TYR A 25 13.94 17.90 -9.84
N PRO A 26 13.62 17.38 -8.65
CA PRO A 26 14.65 17.13 -7.66
C PRO A 26 15.76 16.25 -8.28
N PRO A 27 17.04 16.59 -8.06
CA PRO A 27 18.16 15.87 -8.67
C PRO A 27 18.17 14.40 -8.25
N ARG A 28 18.72 13.52 -9.10
CA ARG A 28 18.84 12.05 -8.86
C ARG A 28 19.25 11.68 -7.41
N GLY A 29 20.07 12.50 -6.76
CA GLY A 29 20.46 12.36 -5.36
C GLY A 29 19.38 12.68 -4.32
N TYR A 30 18.19 13.19 -4.70
CA TYR A 30 17.11 13.46 -3.74
C TYR A 30 16.39 12.17 -3.35
N MET A 31 16.13 11.28 -4.31
CA MET A 31 15.51 9.96 -4.03
C MET A 31 16.47 9.02 -3.29
N GLU A 32 17.78 9.09 -3.57
CA GLU A 32 18.79 8.36 -2.79
C GLU A 32 18.92 8.91 -1.36
N ARG A 33 18.75 10.22 -1.17
CA ARG A 33 18.71 10.83 0.17
C ARG A 33 17.46 10.46 0.93
N LEU A 34 16.29 10.42 0.28
CA LEU A 34 15.04 9.93 0.90
C LEU A 34 15.13 8.45 1.29
N ALA A 35 15.70 7.59 0.42
CA ALA A 35 15.93 6.18 0.73
C ALA A 35 16.94 6.00 1.88
N LYS A 36 17.99 6.84 1.96
CA LYS A 36 18.93 6.86 3.09
C LYS A 36 18.29 7.41 4.37
N GLN A 37 17.32 8.32 4.28
CA GLN A 37 16.59 8.83 5.46
C GLN A 37 15.67 7.79 6.11
N VAL A 38 15.18 6.80 5.34
CA VAL A 38 14.41 5.66 5.87
C VAL A 38 15.34 4.58 6.43
N LEU A 39 16.63 4.53 6.01
CA LEU A 39 17.60 3.49 6.39
C LEU A 39 18.63 3.94 7.46
N TRP A 40 18.61 5.21 7.90
CA TRP A 40 19.60 5.74 8.85
C TRP A 40 19.01 5.92 10.26
N ALA A 41 18.98 4.86 11.04
CA ALA A 41 18.92 4.90 12.50
C ALA A 41 19.33 3.55 13.09
N GLU A 42 20.57 3.13 12.83
CA GLU A 42 21.27 2.22 13.72
C GLU A 42 22.32 3.03 14.46
N SER A 43 22.01 3.47 15.66
CA SER A 43 22.83 3.81 16.82
C SER A 43 22.14 4.93 17.61
N ASP A 44 21.39 4.57 18.59
CA ASP A 44 21.27 5.15 19.92
C ASP A 44 20.05 4.52 20.62
N GLY A 45 20.24 3.26 20.98
CA GLY A 45 19.23 2.49 21.69
C GLY A 45 19.12 2.92 23.15
N GLY A 46 17.91 3.13 23.60
CA GLY A 46 17.56 2.68 24.94
C GLY A 46 17.44 3.70 26.05
N SER A 47 17.72 5.00 25.86
CA SER A 47 17.67 5.95 26.98
C SER A 47 16.28 6.55 27.26
N TRP A 48 15.44 6.71 26.21
CA TRP A 48 14.16 7.43 26.30
C TRP A 48 13.01 6.59 26.85
N TYR A 49 13.03 5.27 26.62
CA TYR A 49 11.97 4.36 27.09
C TYR A 49 11.86 4.34 28.64
N LYS A 50 13.00 4.53 29.35
CA LYS A 50 12.99 4.63 30.82
C LYS A 50 12.33 5.91 31.34
N HIS A 51 12.28 6.99 30.54
CA HIS A 51 11.57 8.22 30.90
C HIS A 51 10.08 8.14 30.57
N LEU A 52 9.69 7.43 29.50
CA LEU A 52 8.29 7.19 29.17
C LEU A 52 7.59 6.22 30.11
N MET A 53 8.34 5.30 30.75
CA MET A 53 7.81 4.38 31.76
C MET A 53 7.43 5.07 33.10
N ASN A 54 7.72 6.36 33.26
CA ASN A 54 7.21 7.20 34.35
C ASN A 54 6.55 8.45 33.78
N PRO A 55 5.47 8.31 33.00
CA PRO A 55 4.75 9.46 32.45
C PRO A 55 4.14 10.25 33.59
N ALA A 56 4.12 11.58 33.45
CA ALA A 56 3.27 12.42 34.28
C ALA A 56 1.86 11.83 34.33
N PRO A 57 1.16 11.82 35.47
CA PRO A 57 -0.09 11.10 35.63
C PRO A 57 -1.10 11.47 34.54
N ILE A 58 -1.58 10.46 33.83
CA ILE A 58 -2.61 10.56 32.79
C ILE A 58 -3.88 11.13 33.43
N PRO A 59 -4.64 12.04 32.77
CA PRO A 59 -5.90 12.51 33.30
C PRO A 59 -6.83 11.33 33.53
N SER A 60 -7.27 11.15 34.76
CA SER A 60 -8.27 10.14 35.07
C SER A 60 -9.53 10.40 34.23
N GLY A 61 -9.94 9.44 33.40
CA GLY A 61 -11.19 9.47 32.65
C GLY A 61 -11.09 9.72 31.14
N ALA A 62 -9.93 10.13 30.60
CA ALA A 62 -9.80 10.23 29.15
C ALA A 62 -9.56 8.82 28.53
N PRO A 63 -10.43 8.34 27.64
CA PRO A 63 -10.30 6.99 27.10
C PRO A 63 -9.07 6.85 26.22
N VAL A 64 -8.36 5.75 26.35
CA VAL A 64 -7.34 5.32 25.37
C VAL A 64 -8.06 4.92 24.09
N ILE A 65 -7.56 5.37 22.95
CA ILE A 65 -8.11 5.06 21.63
C ILE A 65 -7.18 4.05 20.96
N VAL A 66 -7.72 2.89 20.57
CA VAL A 66 -6.98 1.88 19.82
C VAL A 66 -7.71 1.62 18.52
N ALA A 67 -7.03 1.88 17.39
CA ALA A 67 -7.53 1.59 16.06
C ALA A 67 -6.62 0.56 15.37
N GLN A 68 -7.22 -0.40 14.67
CA GLN A 68 -6.53 -1.48 13.99
C GLN A 68 -7.03 -1.61 12.56
N ALA A 69 -6.10 -1.88 11.64
CA ALA A 69 -6.41 -2.10 10.24
C ALA A 69 -5.59 -3.26 9.66
N PRO A 70 -6.19 -4.17 8.86
CA PRO A 70 -5.48 -5.27 8.24
C PRO A 70 -4.69 -4.84 7.02
N CYS A 71 -3.62 -5.58 6.73
CA CYS A 71 -2.88 -5.52 5.47
C CYS A 71 -3.65 -6.21 4.33
N ARG A 72 -3.04 -6.31 3.13
CA ARG A 72 -3.67 -6.96 1.97
C ARG A 72 -2.71 -7.80 1.15
N ALA A 73 -3.27 -8.78 0.43
CA ALA A 73 -2.62 -9.43 -0.71
C ALA A 73 -3.30 -9.01 -2.01
N ASP A 74 -2.50 -8.64 -3.02
CA ASP A 74 -2.97 -8.19 -4.35
C ASP A 74 -3.04 -9.38 -5.31
N LEU A 75 -4.18 -9.57 -5.99
CA LEU A 75 -4.42 -10.61 -6.98
C LEU A 75 -4.22 -10.13 -8.42
N ALA A 76 -4.77 -8.96 -8.77
CA ALA A 76 -4.65 -8.41 -10.12
C ALA A 76 -4.87 -6.90 -10.15
N GLY A 77 -4.38 -6.25 -11.22
CA GLY A 77 -4.66 -4.85 -11.52
C GLY A 77 -3.80 -3.84 -10.76
N GLY A 78 -2.96 -4.26 -9.81
CA GLY A 78 -2.14 -3.32 -9.03
C GLY A 78 -1.26 -2.43 -9.92
N THR A 79 -0.93 -1.24 -9.43
CA THR A 79 -0.26 -0.13 -10.12
C THR A 79 -1.16 0.66 -11.09
N ILE A 80 -2.17 0.01 -11.73
CA ILE A 80 -3.11 0.75 -12.58
C ILE A 80 -3.93 1.76 -11.79
N ASP A 81 -4.11 1.54 -10.51
CA ASP A 81 -4.83 2.39 -9.54
C ASP A 81 -4.10 3.69 -9.16
N LEU A 82 -2.94 3.96 -9.76
CA LEU A 82 -2.27 5.26 -9.67
C LEU A 82 -2.98 6.27 -10.56
N TRP A 83 -3.54 7.34 -9.96
CA TRP A 83 -4.11 8.44 -10.76
C TRP A 83 -2.99 9.14 -11.57
N PRO A 84 -3.20 9.40 -12.88
CA PRO A 84 -4.39 9.18 -13.70
C PRO A 84 -4.33 7.90 -14.58
N LEU A 85 -3.46 6.90 -14.30
CA LEU A 85 -3.23 5.76 -15.20
C LEU A 85 -4.54 5.05 -15.58
N TYR A 86 -5.40 4.76 -14.62
CA TYR A 86 -6.65 4.04 -14.88
C TYR A 86 -7.60 4.77 -15.84
N LEU A 87 -7.51 6.10 -15.95
CA LEU A 87 -8.35 6.87 -16.88
C LEU A 87 -8.01 6.60 -18.36
N PHE A 88 -6.85 6.00 -18.65
CA PHE A 88 -6.43 5.61 -19.99
C PHE A 88 -6.81 4.17 -20.35
N HIS A 89 -7.37 3.40 -19.41
CA HIS A 89 -7.66 1.98 -19.55
C HIS A 89 -9.08 1.69 -19.12
N ALA A 90 -10.00 1.64 -20.09
CA ALA A 90 -11.43 1.41 -19.83
C ALA A 90 -11.67 0.12 -19.04
N GLY A 91 -12.54 0.19 -18.03
CA GLY A 91 -12.87 -0.94 -17.18
C GLY A 91 -11.72 -1.35 -16.23
N ALA A 92 -10.80 -0.44 -15.93
CA ALA A 92 -9.73 -0.72 -14.98
C ALA A 92 -10.30 -1.13 -13.62
N VAL A 93 -9.77 -2.22 -13.08
CA VAL A 93 -10.16 -2.77 -11.79
C VAL A 93 -8.94 -3.34 -11.07
N THR A 94 -8.93 -3.27 -9.75
CA THR A 94 -7.97 -4.00 -8.92
C THR A 94 -8.68 -5.02 -8.05
N LEU A 95 -8.03 -6.17 -7.85
CA LEU A 95 -8.53 -7.28 -7.04
C LEU A 95 -7.57 -7.58 -5.92
N ASN A 96 -8.06 -7.59 -4.69
CA ASN A 96 -7.27 -7.89 -3.52
C ASN A 96 -8.13 -8.48 -2.40
N PHE A 97 -7.48 -9.01 -1.38
CA PHE A 97 -8.15 -9.41 -0.16
C PHE A 97 -7.35 -8.97 1.07
N ALA A 98 -8.08 -8.67 2.15
CA ALA A 98 -7.49 -8.33 3.42
C ALA A 98 -6.89 -9.57 4.07
N VAL A 99 -5.66 -9.46 4.59
CA VAL A 99 -4.99 -10.52 5.36
C VAL A 99 -4.95 -10.13 6.84
N ASN A 100 -5.13 -11.09 7.72
CA ASN A 100 -5.12 -10.88 9.17
C ASN A 100 -3.69 -10.70 9.72
N ILE A 101 -2.93 -9.82 9.06
CA ILE A 101 -1.67 -9.23 9.50
C ILE A 101 -2.00 -7.77 9.74
N VAL A 102 -1.97 -7.34 10.99
CA VAL A 102 -2.63 -6.12 11.44
C VAL A 102 -1.62 -5.02 11.77
N THR A 103 -2.00 -3.78 11.53
CA THR A 103 -1.32 -2.59 12.05
C THR A 103 -2.20 -1.93 13.11
N THR A 104 -1.58 -1.42 14.15
CA THR A 104 -2.26 -0.80 15.29
C THR A 104 -1.76 0.62 15.51
N CYS A 105 -2.67 1.54 15.76
CA CYS A 105 -2.38 2.85 16.32
C CYS A 105 -3.12 3.01 17.65
N ARG A 106 -2.37 3.30 18.72
CA ARG A 106 -2.91 3.59 20.04
C ARG A 106 -2.63 5.06 20.38
N ILE A 107 -3.62 5.77 20.87
CA ILE A 107 -3.48 7.13 21.40
C ILE A 107 -3.87 7.13 22.87
N THR A 108 -2.92 7.51 23.72
CA THR A 108 -3.10 7.72 25.16
C THR A 108 -3.07 9.21 25.44
N PRO A 109 -4.20 9.85 25.84
CA PRO A 109 -4.25 11.27 26.18
C PRO A 109 -3.36 11.61 27.39
N LEU A 110 -2.63 12.72 27.33
CA LEU A 110 -1.74 13.20 28.39
C LEU A 110 -2.13 14.60 28.86
N LYS A 111 -1.79 14.93 30.12
CA LYS A 111 -1.89 16.31 30.60
C LYS A 111 -0.89 17.22 29.88
N GLY A 112 -1.32 18.40 29.51
CA GLY A 112 -0.49 19.41 28.86
C GLY A 112 -0.50 19.29 27.34
N LYS A 113 0.61 19.65 26.67
CA LYS A 113 0.69 19.78 25.21
C LYS A 113 1.77 18.88 24.58
N ARG A 114 2.53 18.13 25.39
CA ARG A 114 3.61 17.28 24.88
C ARG A 114 3.07 16.16 24.01
N ILE A 115 3.81 15.86 22.94
CA ILE A 115 3.48 14.82 21.97
C ILE A 115 4.61 13.82 21.97
N TYR A 116 4.29 12.55 22.18
CA TYR A 116 5.23 11.44 22.13
C TYR A 116 4.82 10.47 21.03
N PHE A 117 5.80 9.99 20.27
CA PHE A 117 5.64 8.89 19.31
C PHE A 117 6.50 7.72 19.75
N HIS A 118 5.93 6.55 19.72
CA HIS A 118 6.61 5.28 19.96
C HIS A 118 6.22 4.26 18.88
N SER A 119 7.19 3.64 18.22
CA SER A 119 6.97 2.51 17.32
C SER A 119 7.41 1.24 18.01
N VAL A 120 6.47 0.36 18.32
CA VAL A 120 6.71 -0.90 19.01
C VAL A 120 7.57 -1.84 18.17
N ASP A 121 7.23 -1.97 16.88
CA ASP A 121 7.88 -2.85 15.92
C ASP A 121 9.30 -2.41 15.53
N THR A 122 9.58 -1.10 15.55
CA THR A 122 10.90 -0.55 15.18
C THR A 122 11.72 -0.02 16.36
N HIS A 123 11.14 -0.03 17.56
CA HIS A 123 11.77 0.48 18.81
C HIS A 123 12.31 1.91 18.68
N LYS A 124 11.52 2.78 18.06
CA LYS A 124 11.89 4.18 17.86
C LYS A 124 11.00 5.08 18.68
N ASP A 125 11.61 6.10 19.27
CA ASP A 125 10.94 7.12 20.06
C ASP A 125 11.20 8.51 19.49
N GLU A 126 10.23 9.40 19.62
CA GLU A 126 10.35 10.82 19.27
C GLU A 126 9.43 11.66 20.17
N GLU A 127 9.89 12.84 20.56
CA GLU A 127 9.16 13.72 21.46
C GLU A 127 9.14 15.16 20.92
N PHE A 128 8.03 15.84 21.14
CA PHE A 128 7.83 17.26 20.83
C PHE A 128 7.19 17.97 22.01
N ALA A 129 7.66 19.20 22.30
CA ALA A 129 7.13 20.00 23.38
C ALA A 129 5.63 20.32 23.19
N ASP A 130 5.24 20.52 21.94
CA ASP A 130 3.86 20.79 21.51
C ASP A 130 3.70 20.61 19.98
N LEU A 131 2.51 20.94 19.47
CA LEU A 131 2.21 20.84 18.05
C LEU A 131 3.04 21.83 17.20
N GLU A 132 3.42 22.99 17.72
CA GLU A 132 4.22 23.96 16.98
C GLU A 132 5.67 23.47 16.83
N ALA A 133 6.25 22.89 17.85
CA ALA A 133 7.55 22.24 17.78
C ALA A 133 7.54 21.10 16.73
N LEU A 134 6.45 20.34 16.63
CA LEU A 134 6.28 19.32 15.60
C LEU A 134 6.11 19.93 14.20
N ARG A 135 5.38 21.04 14.04
CA ARG A 135 5.18 21.72 12.74
C ARG A 135 6.46 22.31 12.17
N THR A 136 7.31 22.85 13.03
CA THR A 136 8.59 23.45 12.64
C THR A 136 9.71 22.43 12.46
N GLY A 137 9.49 21.18 12.87
CA GLY A 137 10.42 20.06 12.71
C GLY A 137 10.73 19.79 11.23
N LYS A 138 12.02 19.63 10.90
CA LYS A 138 12.47 19.38 9.52
C LYS A 138 12.68 17.90 9.19
N ARG A 139 12.91 17.08 10.20
CA ARG A 139 13.16 15.63 10.07
C ARG A 139 12.42 14.91 11.16
N PHE A 140 11.81 13.77 10.83
CA PHE A 140 11.03 12.97 11.77
C PHE A 140 11.51 11.53 11.74
N ARG A 141 11.62 10.91 12.92
CA ARG A 141 11.85 9.47 13.06
C ARG A 141 10.58 8.69 12.68
N HIS A 142 9.40 9.33 12.90
CA HIS A 142 8.07 8.80 12.58
C HIS A 142 7.35 9.67 11.55
N PRO A 143 7.80 9.72 10.28
CA PRO A 143 7.26 10.67 9.30
C PRO A 143 5.77 10.48 9.02
N LEU A 144 5.25 9.22 9.06
CA LEU A 144 3.83 8.95 8.88
C LEU A 144 3.01 9.56 10.02
N ALA A 145 3.36 9.26 11.27
CA ALA A 145 2.68 9.80 12.44
C ALA A 145 2.78 11.33 12.49
N ALA A 146 3.97 11.89 12.26
CA ALA A 146 4.21 13.33 12.30
C ALA A 146 3.33 14.09 11.30
N ARG A 147 3.24 13.64 10.05
CA ARG A 147 2.41 14.27 9.03
C ARG A 147 0.92 14.15 9.33
N MET A 148 0.48 12.99 9.84
CA MET A 148 -0.91 12.82 10.26
C MET A 148 -1.26 13.73 11.42
N VAL A 149 -0.40 13.85 12.43
CA VAL A 149 -0.61 14.76 13.56
C VAL A 149 -0.60 16.23 13.11
N GLN A 150 0.27 16.62 12.18
CA GLN A 150 0.24 17.97 11.59
C GLN A 150 -1.10 18.26 10.89
N PHE A 151 -1.66 17.28 10.18
CA PHE A 151 -2.95 17.39 9.48
C PHE A 151 -4.14 17.49 10.45
N PHE A 152 -4.19 16.62 11.48
CA PHE A 152 -5.31 16.62 12.43
C PHE A 152 -5.22 17.76 13.44
N ALA A 153 -4.02 18.24 13.74
CA ALA A 153 -3.76 19.37 14.63
C ALA A 153 -4.43 19.24 16.02
N PRO A 154 -4.18 18.14 16.77
CA PRO A 154 -4.76 17.97 18.09
C PRO A 154 -4.36 19.10 19.05
N LYS A 155 -5.27 19.44 19.97
CA LYS A 155 -5.07 20.55 20.93
C LYS A 155 -4.41 20.11 22.22
N GLU A 156 -4.51 18.81 22.55
CA GLU A 156 -4.04 18.22 23.80
C GLU A 156 -2.78 17.39 23.56
N GLY A 157 -2.01 17.17 24.62
CA GLY A 157 -0.85 16.27 24.58
C GLY A 157 -1.29 14.80 24.55
N PHE A 158 -0.45 13.94 23.99
CA PHE A 158 -0.73 12.50 23.88
C PHE A 158 0.54 11.70 23.63
N LEU A 159 0.47 10.41 23.93
CA LEU A 159 1.36 9.38 23.44
C LEU A 159 0.67 8.66 22.27
N LEU A 160 1.30 8.64 21.09
CA LEU A 160 0.88 7.86 19.93
C LEU A 160 1.84 6.69 19.77
N GLU A 161 1.31 5.49 19.92
CA GLU A 161 2.04 4.25 19.74
C GLU A 161 1.58 3.59 18.43
N THR A 162 2.55 3.10 17.66
CA THR A 162 2.27 2.32 16.45
C THR A 162 2.89 0.94 16.57
N ASP A 163 2.21 -0.05 16.00
CA ASP A 163 2.71 -1.42 15.89
C ASP A 163 2.33 -2.02 14.55
N SER A 164 3.19 -2.83 13.96
CA SER A 164 2.94 -3.48 12.68
C SER A 164 3.42 -4.93 12.69
N GLU A 165 2.51 -5.85 12.52
CA GLU A 165 2.83 -7.27 12.30
C GLU A 165 3.43 -7.52 10.90
N SER A 166 3.26 -6.55 9.98
CA SER A 166 3.83 -6.63 8.64
C SER A 166 5.34 -6.42 8.67
N PRO A 167 6.13 -7.32 8.10
CA PRO A 167 7.56 -7.06 7.95
C PRO A 167 7.80 -5.77 7.16
N ALA A 168 8.80 -4.99 7.56
CA ALA A 168 9.15 -3.76 6.85
C ALA A 168 9.42 -4.04 5.36
N GLY A 169 8.80 -3.28 4.48
CA GLY A 169 8.93 -3.45 3.04
C GLY A 169 8.32 -4.75 2.48
N ALA A 170 7.45 -5.42 3.23
CA ALA A 170 6.81 -6.68 2.81
C ALA A 170 5.92 -6.57 1.56
N GLY A 171 5.45 -5.36 1.24
CA GLY A 171 4.63 -5.18 0.05
C GLY A 171 3.20 -5.65 0.17
N ILE A 172 2.73 -5.82 1.38
CA ILE A 172 1.34 -6.15 1.71
C ILE A 172 0.57 -4.96 2.30
N SER A 173 0.96 -3.74 1.94
CA SER A 173 0.33 -2.46 2.35
C SER A 173 0.41 -2.15 3.84
N GLY A 174 1.46 -2.57 4.56
CA GLY A 174 1.61 -2.28 5.99
C GLY A 174 1.58 -0.77 6.29
N SER A 175 2.24 0.08 5.48
CA SER A 175 2.22 1.54 5.68
C SER A 175 0.82 2.13 5.45
N SER A 176 0.13 1.73 4.39
CA SER A 176 -1.21 2.24 4.08
C SER A 176 -2.25 1.79 5.12
N ALA A 177 -2.14 0.56 5.63
CA ALA A 177 -2.96 0.07 6.74
C ALA A 177 -2.66 0.88 8.02
N LEU A 178 -1.38 1.16 8.31
CA LEU A 178 -1.00 2.01 9.44
C LEU A 178 -1.54 3.44 9.28
N MET A 179 -1.52 4.00 8.07
CA MET A 179 -2.13 5.30 7.77
C MET A 179 -3.63 5.31 8.08
N ILE A 180 -4.36 4.24 7.73
CA ILE A 180 -5.79 4.11 8.06
C ILE A 180 -5.99 4.02 9.58
N ALA A 181 -5.26 3.16 10.29
CA ALA A 181 -5.35 3.06 11.74
C ALA A 181 -5.04 4.40 12.43
N THR A 182 -3.99 5.09 11.98
CA THR A 182 -3.60 6.40 12.52
C THR A 182 -4.63 7.48 12.20
N THR A 183 -5.19 7.49 10.98
CA THR A 183 -6.28 8.40 10.59
C THR A 183 -7.49 8.23 11.48
N ALA A 184 -7.91 6.99 11.69
CA ALA A 184 -9.08 6.67 12.52
C ALA A 184 -8.85 7.05 13.99
N ALA A 185 -7.68 6.73 14.55
CA ALA A 185 -7.36 7.07 15.94
C ALA A 185 -7.31 8.59 16.15
N LEU A 186 -6.67 9.34 15.25
CA LEU A 186 -6.60 10.80 15.32
C LEU A 186 -7.94 11.47 15.04
N ALA A 187 -8.75 10.97 14.11
CA ALA A 187 -10.09 11.47 13.87
C ALA A 187 -10.93 11.38 15.14
N ARG A 188 -10.91 10.23 15.82
CA ARG A 188 -11.60 10.05 17.10
C ARG A 188 -11.03 10.92 18.22
N PHE A 189 -9.70 11.05 18.30
CA PHE A 189 -9.03 11.88 19.30
C PHE A 189 -9.32 13.37 19.13
N THR A 190 -9.53 13.83 17.90
CA THR A 190 -9.83 15.24 17.57
C THR A 190 -11.32 15.51 17.34
N ASP A 191 -12.19 14.54 17.67
CA ASP A 191 -13.65 14.62 17.50
C ASP A 191 -14.08 14.98 16.06
N ARG A 192 -13.35 14.43 15.06
CA ARG A 192 -13.71 14.57 13.65
C ARG A 192 -14.50 13.36 13.18
N ASN A 193 -15.73 13.59 12.75
CA ASN A 193 -16.55 12.56 12.14
C ASN A 193 -16.22 12.44 10.64
N LEU A 194 -15.50 11.39 10.26
CA LEU A 194 -15.07 11.11 8.89
C LEU A 194 -15.72 9.84 8.36
N THR A 195 -16.19 9.88 7.12
CA THR A 195 -16.58 8.66 6.40
C THR A 195 -15.34 7.82 6.06
N LEU A 196 -15.51 6.54 5.75
CA LEU A 196 -14.41 5.66 5.36
C LEU A 196 -13.68 6.19 4.11
N GLU A 197 -14.43 6.73 3.13
CA GLU A 197 -13.82 7.33 1.93
C GLU A 197 -13.03 8.61 2.23
N GLN A 198 -13.50 9.45 3.16
CA GLN A 198 -12.72 10.60 3.62
C GLN A 198 -11.42 10.16 4.31
N MET A 199 -11.49 9.11 5.14
CA MET A 199 -10.28 8.52 5.76
C MET A 199 -9.30 8.00 4.69
N ARG A 200 -9.80 7.31 3.66
CA ARG A 200 -9.01 6.84 2.52
C ARG A 200 -8.28 7.98 1.83
N VAL A 201 -9.02 9.02 1.44
CA VAL A 201 -8.47 10.18 0.72
C VAL A 201 -7.39 10.87 1.55
N ILE A 202 -7.65 11.11 2.84
CA ILE A 202 -6.68 11.73 3.76
C ILE A 202 -5.43 10.87 3.87
N ALA A 203 -5.57 9.57 4.16
CA ALA A 203 -4.46 8.65 4.31
C ALA A 203 -3.60 8.58 3.03
N GLN A 204 -4.23 8.42 1.87
CA GLN A 204 -3.57 8.38 0.57
C GLN A 204 -2.80 9.66 0.26
N ASN A 205 -3.42 10.82 0.44
CA ASN A 205 -2.81 12.10 0.13
C ASN A 205 -1.63 12.43 1.07
N VAL A 206 -1.76 12.11 2.36
CA VAL A 206 -0.67 12.31 3.33
C VAL A 206 0.48 11.32 3.08
N GLU A 207 0.18 10.06 2.77
CA GLU A 207 1.22 9.08 2.41
C GLU A 207 1.99 9.51 1.15
N ALA A 208 1.29 10.00 0.12
CA ALA A 208 1.91 10.51 -1.11
C ALA A 208 2.88 11.68 -0.83
N GLN A 209 2.55 12.59 0.10
CA GLN A 209 3.45 13.67 0.51
C GLN A 209 4.74 13.15 1.16
N ILE A 210 4.66 12.04 1.89
CA ILE A 210 5.80 11.47 2.60
C ILE A 210 6.73 10.72 1.66
N ILE A 211 6.16 9.88 0.79
CA ILE A 211 6.96 9.08 -0.15
C ILE A 211 7.41 9.89 -1.37
N GLY A 212 6.80 11.05 -1.62
CA GLY A 212 7.16 11.95 -2.72
C GLY A 212 6.81 11.44 -4.12
N VAL A 213 5.96 10.42 -4.23
CA VAL A 213 5.46 9.85 -5.49
C VAL A 213 3.98 9.52 -5.36
N PRO A 214 3.23 9.43 -6.49
CA PRO A 214 1.83 9.02 -6.45
C PRO A 214 1.66 7.64 -5.80
N THR A 215 0.63 7.47 -4.97
CA THR A 215 0.21 6.20 -4.39
C THR A 215 -1.07 5.72 -5.04
N GLY A 216 -1.21 4.40 -5.21
CA GLY A 216 -2.46 3.79 -5.62
C GLY A 216 -3.51 3.82 -4.51
N CYS A 217 -4.77 3.67 -4.89
CA CYS A 217 -5.88 3.68 -3.93
C CYS A 217 -6.21 2.29 -3.37
N GLN A 218 -5.85 1.22 -4.07
CA GLN A 218 -6.24 -0.14 -3.74
C GLN A 218 -5.79 -0.60 -2.34
N ASP A 219 -4.69 -0.05 -1.85
CA ASP A 219 -4.05 -0.46 -0.59
C ASP A 219 -4.90 -0.13 0.65
N TYR A 220 -5.73 0.89 0.55
CA TYR A 220 -6.54 1.40 1.67
C TYR A 220 -7.88 0.67 1.82
N TYR A 221 -8.43 0.10 0.74
CA TYR A 221 -9.75 -0.55 0.77
C TYR A 221 -9.79 -1.79 1.68
N PRO A 222 -8.84 -2.73 1.59
CA PRO A 222 -8.80 -3.85 2.53
C PRO A 222 -8.59 -3.42 3.98
N ALA A 223 -7.81 -2.36 4.20
CA ALA A 223 -7.60 -1.78 5.52
C ALA A 223 -8.90 -1.20 6.11
N LEU A 224 -9.75 -0.61 5.28
CA LEU A 224 -11.02 0.00 5.70
C LEU A 224 -12.16 -1.01 5.83
N TYR A 225 -12.26 -1.95 4.87
CA TYR A 225 -13.47 -2.78 4.71
C TYR A 225 -13.26 -4.25 5.04
N GLY A 226 -12.02 -4.76 4.97
CA GLY A 226 -11.75 -6.20 5.08
C GLY A 226 -12.26 -7.00 3.87
N GLY A 227 -12.30 -8.32 4.01
CA GLY A 227 -12.82 -9.26 3.01
C GLY A 227 -12.04 -9.27 1.70
N ILE A 228 -12.74 -9.67 0.62
CA ILE A 228 -12.22 -9.68 -0.74
C ILE A 228 -12.89 -8.54 -1.50
N SER A 229 -12.10 -7.75 -2.23
CA SER A 229 -12.58 -6.54 -2.89
C SER A 229 -12.20 -6.51 -4.36
N SER A 230 -13.17 -6.12 -5.18
CA SER A 230 -12.97 -5.56 -6.53
C SER A 230 -13.11 -4.04 -6.42
N ILE A 231 -12.12 -3.31 -6.90
CA ILE A 231 -12.08 -1.84 -6.83
C ILE A 231 -12.10 -1.34 -8.27
N HIS A 232 -13.25 -0.82 -8.68
CA HIS A 232 -13.50 -0.28 -9.99
C HIS A 232 -12.99 1.16 -10.05
N LEU A 233 -12.29 1.49 -11.13
CA LEU A 233 -11.53 2.72 -11.26
C LEU A 233 -12.05 3.47 -12.49
N ASP A 234 -13.02 4.35 -12.28
CA ASP A 234 -13.73 5.05 -13.33
C ASP A 234 -13.51 6.57 -13.28
N ALA A 235 -13.92 7.27 -14.32
CA ALA A 235 -13.76 8.71 -14.40
C ALA A 235 -14.68 9.46 -13.42
N ASP A 236 -15.80 8.87 -13.03
CA ASP A 236 -16.75 9.42 -12.06
C ASP A 236 -16.38 9.09 -10.60
N GLY A 237 -15.40 8.19 -10.39
CA GLY A 237 -14.93 7.86 -9.06
C GLY A 237 -14.33 6.46 -8.93
N ILE A 238 -14.08 6.10 -7.69
CA ILE A 238 -13.53 4.79 -7.31
C ILE A 238 -14.62 4.06 -6.52
N HIS A 239 -15.00 2.88 -6.99
CA HIS A 239 -16.12 2.12 -6.44
C HIS A 239 -15.64 0.75 -5.96
N ARG A 240 -15.90 0.43 -4.69
CA ARG A 240 -15.61 -0.88 -4.12
C ARG A 240 -16.81 -1.81 -4.26
N GLU A 241 -16.58 -2.98 -4.80
CA GLU A 241 -17.50 -4.11 -4.76
C GLU A 241 -16.92 -5.23 -3.85
N ALA A 242 -17.71 -5.75 -2.94
CA ALA A 242 -17.33 -6.92 -2.16
C ALA A 242 -17.50 -8.18 -3.02
N VAL A 243 -16.43 -8.97 -3.14
CA VAL A 243 -16.50 -10.24 -3.87
C VAL A 243 -16.99 -11.34 -2.93
N PRO A 244 -18.13 -11.99 -3.20
CA PRO A 244 -18.79 -12.92 -2.28
C PRO A 244 -18.16 -14.33 -2.30
N ILE A 245 -16.87 -14.41 -1.97
CA ILE A 245 -16.15 -15.68 -1.84
C ILE A 245 -15.97 -15.96 -0.35
N ALA A 246 -16.21 -17.21 0.05
CA ALA A 246 -15.95 -17.64 1.41
C ALA A 246 -14.46 -17.48 1.74
N PRO A 247 -14.08 -16.86 2.86
CA PRO A 247 -12.69 -16.69 3.27
C PRO A 247 -11.90 -18.00 3.24
N GLU A 248 -12.50 -19.10 3.60
CA GLU A 248 -11.94 -20.44 3.65
C GLU A 248 -11.49 -20.94 2.27
N GLU A 249 -12.14 -20.51 1.19
CA GLU A 249 -11.74 -20.81 -0.18
C GLU A 249 -10.41 -20.13 -0.55
N ILE A 250 -10.19 -18.90 -0.08
CA ILE A 250 -8.91 -18.21 -0.23
C ILE A 250 -7.84 -18.87 0.64
N GLU A 251 -8.15 -19.09 1.93
CA GLU A 251 -7.22 -19.61 2.92
C GLU A 251 -6.71 -21.02 2.57
N SER A 252 -7.58 -21.85 2.00
CA SER A 252 -7.23 -23.22 1.59
C SER A 252 -6.39 -23.31 0.31
N ARG A 253 -6.41 -22.27 -0.52
CA ARG A 253 -5.80 -22.26 -1.85
C ARG A 253 -4.56 -21.38 -1.97
N PHE A 254 -4.38 -20.43 -1.07
CA PHE A 254 -3.28 -19.47 -1.20
C PHE A 254 -2.21 -19.68 -0.13
N VAL A 255 -0.97 -19.39 -0.51
CA VAL A 255 0.18 -19.32 0.39
C VAL A 255 0.80 -17.94 0.22
N LEU A 256 1.04 -17.23 1.33
CA LEU A 256 1.72 -15.95 1.36
C LEU A 256 3.14 -16.16 1.90
N ALA A 257 4.15 -15.73 1.17
CA ALA A 257 5.53 -15.84 1.61
C ALA A 257 6.32 -14.55 1.41
N TYR A 258 7.12 -14.20 2.41
CA TYR A 258 8.04 -13.07 2.38
C TYR A 258 9.42 -13.53 1.93
N THR A 259 10.04 -12.79 1.02
CA THR A 259 11.36 -13.11 0.46
C THR A 259 12.55 -12.81 1.38
N GLY A 260 12.29 -12.21 2.56
CA GLY A 260 13.36 -11.78 3.48
C GLY A 260 14.04 -10.46 3.09
N ALA A 261 13.78 -9.96 1.87
CA ALA A 261 14.35 -8.70 1.39
C ALA A 261 13.27 -7.61 1.32
N PRO A 262 13.46 -6.46 1.99
CA PRO A 262 12.55 -5.34 1.88
C PRO A 262 12.56 -4.78 0.46
N ARG A 263 11.40 -4.45 -0.09
CA ARG A 263 11.31 -3.82 -1.40
C ARG A 263 11.50 -2.30 -1.33
N LYS A 264 11.99 -1.72 -2.42
CA LYS A 264 12.01 -0.27 -2.64
C LYS A 264 10.76 0.15 -3.44
N SER A 265 9.60 0.17 -2.80
CA SER A 265 8.30 0.25 -3.45
C SER A 265 8.06 1.50 -4.32
N GLY A 266 8.54 2.66 -3.91
CA GLY A 266 8.31 3.91 -4.64
C GLY A 266 9.03 3.97 -6.00
N ILE A 267 10.21 3.37 -6.13
CA ILE A 267 11.04 3.50 -7.34
C ILE A 267 10.42 2.76 -8.52
N ASN A 268 10.05 1.48 -8.35
CA ASN A 268 9.50 0.69 -9.45
C ASN A 268 8.17 1.26 -9.96
N ASN A 269 7.28 1.67 -9.04
CA ASN A 269 6.00 2.26 -9.43
C ASN A 269 6.19 3.59 -10.16
N TRP A 270 7.12 4.44 -9.71
CA TRP A 270 7.41 5.71 -10.36
C TRP A 270 7.96 5.53 -11.79
N GLU A 271 8.92 4.61 -11.98
CA GLU A 271 9.48 4.33 -13.30
C GLU A 271 8.43 3.79 -14.28
N VAL A 272 7.56 2.90 -13.81
CA VAL A 272 6.47 2.36 -14.63
C VAL A 272 5.42 3.44 -14.94
N PHE A 273 5.04 4.25 -13.96
CA PHE A 273 4.14 5.39 -14.14
C PHE A 273 4.69 6.37 -15.18
N LYS A 274 5.95 6.78 -15.01
CA LYS A 274 6.63 7.69 -15.92
C LYS A 274 6.69 7.13 -17.34
N ALA A 275 7.09 5.87 -17.49
CA ALA A 275 7.16 5.23 -18.80
C ALA A 275 5.80 5.20 -19.51
N HIS A 276 4.70 4.99 -18.77
CA HIS A 276 3.34 5.04 -19.31
C HIS A 276 2.98 6.44 -19.81
N ILE A 277 3.18 7.47 -18.97
CA ILE A 277 2.85 8.87 -19.32
C ILE A 277 3.74 9.40 -20.45
N ASP A 278 4.99 8.99 -20.51
CA ASP A 278 5.93 9.33 -21.60
C ASP A 278 5.61 8.58 -22.92
N GLY A 279 4.54 7.78 -22.95
CA GLY A 279 4.05 7.12 -24.17
C GLY A 279 4.80 5.85 -24.56
N ASN A 280 5.41 5.13 -23.60
CA ASN A 280 6.02 3.83 -23.87
C ASN A 280 4.97 2.81 -24.29
N LYS A 281 4.93 2.47 -25.59
CA LYS A 281 3.92 1.60 -26.20
C LYS A 281 3.84 0.20 -25.57
N ARG A 282 4.96 -0.34 -25.08
CA ARG A 282 4.98 -1.65 -24.41
C ARG A 282 4.30 -1.57 -23.05
N VAL A 283 4.67 -0.57 -22.23
CA VAL A 283 4.09 -0.37 -20.90
C VAL A 283 2.60 -0.09 -21.03
N PHE A 284 2.20 0.78 -21.96
CA PHE A 284 0.78 1.09 -22.22
C PHE A 284 -0.01 -0.18 -22.55
N ARG A 285 0.43 -0.97 -23.54
CA ARG A 285 -0.25 -2.24 -23.92
C ARG A 285 -0.27 -3.27 -22.79
N ASN A 286 0.79 -3.31 -21.96
CA ASN A 286 0.78 -4.19 -20.80
C ASN A 286 -0.30 -3.78 -19.80
N PHE A 287 -0.53 -2.48 -19.59
CA PHE A 287 -1.61 -2.01 -18.71
C PHE A 287 -3.00 -2.25 -19.30
N GLU A 288 -3.20 -2.06 -20.61
CA GLU A 288 -4.45 -2.47 -21.27
C GLU A 288 -4.75 -3.94 -20.97
N ARG A 289 -3.75 -4.81 -21.20
CA ARG A 289 -3.93 -6.24 -20.96
C ARG A 289 -4.09 -6.59 -19.47
N ILE A 290 -3.43 -5.89 -18.56
CA ILE A 290 -3.58 -6.06 -17.09
C ILE A 290 -5.01 -5.66 -16.67
N ALA A 291 -5.58 -4.58 -17.23
CA ALA A 291 -6.97 -4.19 -16.97
C ALA A 291 -7.96 -5.27 -17.42
N GLU A 292 -7.81 -5.78 -18.66
CA GLU A 292 -8.63 -6.89 -19.18
C GLU A 292 -8.50 -8.14 -18.30
N ILE A 293 -7.29 -8.52 -17.89
CA ILE A 293 -7.03 -9.68 -17.03
C ILE A 293 -7.70 -9.48 -15.67
N ALA A 294 -7.62 -8.30 -15.08
CA ALA A 294 -8.24 -8.03 -13.79
C ALA A 294 -9.77 -8.13 -13.87
N GLY A 295 -10.40 -7.56 -14.91
CA GLY A 295 -11.83 -7.72 -15.15
C GLY A 295 -12.24 -9.19 -15.38
N ALA A 296 -11.48 -9.93 -16.17
CA ALA A 296 -11.73 -11.35 -16.39
C ALA A 296 -11.54 -12.19 -15.10
N MET A 297 -10.55 -11.84 -14.26
CA MET A 297 -10.31 -12.50 -12.98
C MET A 297 -11.45 -12.21 -11.99
N HIS A 298 -11.99 -11.00 -11.96
CA HIS A 298 -13.19 -10.68 -11.18
C HIS A 298 -14.34 -11.63 -11.56
N GLN A 299 -14.61 -11.81 -12.85
CA GLN A 299 -15.65 -12.71 -13.33
C GLN A 299 -15.34 -14.19 -13.02
N ALA A 300 -14.08 -14.60 -13.08
CA ALA A 300 -13.68 -15.96 -12.71
C ALA A 300 -13.88 -16.22 -11.20
N LEU A 301 -13.54 -15.25 -10.36
CA LEU A 301 -13.77 -15.32 -8.91
C LEU A 301 -15.27 -15.44 -8.57
N LEU A 302 -16.13 -14.62 -9.19
CA LEU A 302 -17.60 -14.70 -9.00
C LEU A 302 -18.18 -16.07 -9.35
N ARG A 303 -17.57 -16.78 -10.29
CA ARG A 303 -17.98 -18.13 -10.70
C ARG A 303 -17.22 -19.27 -9.99
N SER A 304 -16.30 -18.92 -9.05
CA SER A 304 -15.38 -19.86 -8.40
C SER A 304 -14.56 -20.69 -9.41
N ASP A 305 -14.25 -20.12 -10.56
CA ASP A 305 -13.41 -20.71 -11.60
C ASP A 305 -11.91 -20.58 -11.24
N TRP A 306 -11.45 -21.44 -10.38
CA TRP A 306 -10.06 -21.41 -9.88
C TRP A 306 -9.01 -21.72 -10.95
N GLU A 307 -9.36 -22.49 -11.98
CA GLU A 307 -8.47 -22.72 -13.13
C GLU A 307 -8.31 -21.44 -13.95
N GLY A 308 -9.41 -20.72 -14.18
CA GLY A 308 -9.41 -19.40 -14.81
C GLY A 308 -8.60 -18.42 -14.00
N VAL A 309 -8.79 -18.36 -12.68
CA VAL A 309 -8.00 -17.49 -11.77
C VAL A 309 -6.51 -17.81 -11.87
N ALA A 310 -6.13 -19.10 -11.85
CA ALA A 310 -4.73 -19.50 -11.97
C ALA A 310 -4.11 -19.08 -13.31
N ARG A 311 -4.83 -19.29 -14.40
CA ARG A 311 -4.39 -18.88 -15.74
C ARG A 311 -4.19 -17.35 -15.81
N LEU A 312 -5.17 -16.59 -15.35
CA LEU A 312 -5.15 -15.12 -15.37
C LEU A 312 -4.05 -14.55 -14.47
N LEU A 313 -3.82 -15.14 -13.30
CA LEU A 313 -2.75 -14.72 -12.39
C LEU A 313 -1.34 -14.94 -13.02
N ARG A 314 -1.14 -16.04 -13.76
CA ARG A 314 0.11 -16.28 -14.51
C ARG A 314 0.28 -15.25 -15.65
N GLU A 315 -0.79 -14.93 -16.37
CA GLU A 315 -0.75 -13.95 -17.45
C GLU A 315 -0.40 -12.55 -16.90
N GLU A 316 -1.06 -12.13 -15.83
CA GLU A 316 -0.79 -10.85 -15.16
C GLU A 316 0.67 -10.76 -14.70
N TRP A 317 1.18 -11.80 -14.03
CA TRP A 317 2.57 -11.83 -13.60
C TRP A 317 3.56 -11.76 -14.77
N LYS A 318 3.29 -12.47 -15.86
CA LYS A 318 4.11 -12.44 -17.07
C LYS A 318 4.24 -11.03 -17.65
N LEU A 319 3.16 -10.25 -17.66
CA LEU A 319 3.17 -8.87 -18.14
C LEU A 319 3.85 -7.93 -17.12
N ARG A 320 3.43 -7.99 -15.87
CA ARG A 320 3.91 -7.13 -14.80
C ARG A 320 5.42 -7.17 -14.64
N ARG A 321 6.02 -8.34 -14.61
CA ARG A 321 7.46 -8.51 -14.43
C ARG A 321 8.30 -7.88 -15.55
N THR A 322 7.70 -7.55 -16.70
CA THR A 322 8.37 -6.90 -17.85
C THR A 322 8.21 -5.38 -17.88
N ASN A 323 7.40 -4.78 -17.00
CA ASN A 323 7.14 -3.34 -17.00
C ASN A 323 8.36 -2.52 -16.59
N ALA A 324 9.17 -3.02 -15.66
CA ALA A 324 10.44 -2.42 -15.29
C ALA A 324 11.47 -3.47 -14.88
N PRO A 325 12.77 -3.20 -15.03
CA PRO A 325 13.84 -4.04 -14.49
C PRO A 325 13.72 -4.16 -12.96
N GLY A 326 13.99 -5.34 -12.42
CA GLY A 326 14.03 -5.56 -10.96
C GLY A 326 12.67 -5.78 -10.30
N ILE A 327 11.57 -5.87 -11.04
CA ILE A 327 10.26 -6.28 -10.48
C ILE A 327 10.33 -7.74 -9.97
N THR A 328 11.01 -8.62 -10.69
CA THR A 328 11.36 -9.96 -10.19
C THR A 328 12.81 -10.00 -9.69
N THR A 329 13.13 -11.01 -8.88
CA THR A 329 14.48 -11.31 -8.39
C THR A 329 14.77 -12.80 -8.57
N PRO A 330 16.06 -13.22 -8.56
CA PRO A 330 16.40 -14.65 -8.63
C PRO A 330 15.70 -15.50 -7.57
N LEU A 331 15.52 -14.97 -6.35
CA LEU A 331 14.81 -15.67 -5.29
C LEU A 331 13.31 -15.79 -5.59
N ILE A 332 12.66 -14.73 -6.07
CA ILE A 332 11.24 -14.79 -6.46
C ILE A 332 11.04 -15.85 -7.55
N ASP A 333 11.88 -15.84 -8.60
CA ASP A 333 11.78 -16.81 -9.69
C ASP A 333 12.04 -18.26 -9.20
N LYS A 334 13.01 -18.45 -8.28
CA LYS A 334 13.26 -19.74 -7.63
C LYS A 334 12.05 -20.22 -6.84
N LEU A 335 11.47 -19.38 -5.99
CA LEU A 335 10.31 -19.74 -5.17
C LEU A 335 9.08 -20.09 -6.03
N ILE A 336 8.84 -19.36 -7.12
CA ILE A 336 7.77 -19.65 -8.08
C ILE A 336 8.00 -21.03 -8.74
N ALA A 337 9.23 -21.32 -9.16
CA ALA A 337 9.56 -22.61 -9.76
C ALA A 337 9.42 -23.79 -8.77
N VAL A 338 9.87 -23.59 -7.53
CA VAL A 338 9.73 -24.58 -6.44
C VAL A 338 8.25 -24.82 -6.12
N ALA A 339 7.45 -23.77 -5.98
CA ALA A 339 6.02 -23.89 -5.75
C ALA A 339 5.33 -24.69 -6.86
N GLY A 340 5.67 -24.41 -8.13
CA GLY A 340 5.12 -25.14 -9.29
C GLY A 340 5.37 -26.66 -9.26
N LYS A 341 6.53 -27.09 -8.76
CA LYS A 341 6.86 -28.51 -8.60
C LYS A 341 6.09 -29.20 -7.45
N ASN A 342 5.50 -28.42 -6.55
CA ASN A 342 4.84 -28.88 -5.35
C ASN A 342 3.32 -28.65 -5.32
N GLY A 343 2.71 -28.35 -6.48
CA GLY A 343 1.27 -28.13 -6.59
C GLY A 343 0.87 -26.64 -6.61
N GLY A 344 1.83 -25.70 -6.77
CA GLY A 344 1.56 -24.31 -7.08
C GLY A 344 1.08 -24.16 -8.52
N ARG A 345 -0.03 -23.44 -8.72
CA ARG A 345 -0.66 -23.24 -10.03
C ARG A 345 -0.27 -21.87 -10.64
N ALA A 346 -0.11 -20.87 -9.81
CA ALA A 346 0.26 -19.51 -10.21
C ALA A 346 0.87 -18.76 -9.04
N ALA A 347 1.63 -17.71 -9.32
CA ALA A 347 2.17 -16.82 -8.28
C ALA A 347 2.44 -15.42 -8.84
N LYS A 348 2.43 -14.43 -7.95
CA LYS A 348 2.89 -13.06 -8.26
C LYS A 348 3.34 -12.32 -7.00
N VAL A 349 4.08 -11.25 -7.16
CA VAL A 349 4.39 -10.33 -6.04
C VAL A 349 3.15 -9.55 -5.61
N CYS A 350 3.04 -9.26 -4.30
CA CYS A 350 1.90 -8.55 -3.73
C CYS A 350 1.95 -7.02 -3.91
N GLY A 351 2.97 -6.48 -4.55
CA GLY A 351 3.11 -5.02 -4.73
C GLY A 351 4.03 -4.68 -5.89
N ALA A 352 4.83 -3.62 -5.75
CA ALA A 352 5.72 -3.11 -6.82
C ALA A 352 6.85 -4.07 -7.25
N GLY A 353 7.06 -5.17 -6.55
CA GLY A 353 8.14 -6.12 -6.84
C GLY A 353 9.51 -5.69 -6.31
N GLY A 354 10.55 -6.41 -6.71
CA GLY A 354 11.93 -6.18 -6.25
C GLY A 354 12.24 -6.77 -4.87
N GLY A 355 11.35 -7.61 -4.33
CA GLY A 355 11.35 -8.19 -3.00
C GLY A 355 9.96 -8.18 -2.40
N GLY A 356 9.85 -8.27 -1.07
CA GLY A 356 8.59 -8.28 -0.36
C GLY A 356 7.89 -9.63 -0.42
N CYS A 357 6.56 -9.65 -0.36
CA CYS A 357 5.75 -10.86 -0.39
C CYS A 357 5.37 -11.30 -1.79
N VAL A 358 5.28 -12.60 -1.93
CA VAL A 358 4.73 -13.31 -3.10
C VAL A 358 3.50 -14.08 -2.63
N ILE A 359 2.41 -13.99 -3.39
CA ILE A 359 1.22 -14.80 -3.21
C ILE A 359 1.24 -15.97 -4.21
N PHE A 360 0.95 -17.17 -3.74
CA PHE A 360 0.93 -18.39 -4.52
C PHE A 360 -0.46 -18.99 -4.48
N LEU A 361 -1.08 -19.19 -5.63
CA LEU A 361 -2.29 -19.99 -5.77
C LEU A 361 -1.88 -21.46 -5.96
N THR A 362 -2.46 -22.37 -5.21
CA THR A 362 -2.14 -23.79 -5.19
C THR A 362 -3.31 -24.64 -5.69
N GLU A 363 -3.04 -25.89 -6.00
CA GLU A 363 -4.06 -26.93 -6.10
C GLU A 363 -4.79 -27.07 -4.75
N LYS A 364 -6.04 -27.47 -4.79
CA LYS A 364 -6.79 -27.74 -3.55
C LYS A 364 -6.06 -28.80 -2.71
N GLY A 365 -5.77 -28.47 -1.47
CA GLY A 365 -5.04 -29.36 -0.56
C GLY A 365 -3.52 -29.39 -0.72
N ALA A 366 -2.93 -28.61 -1.65
CA ALA A 366 -1.48 -28.53 -1.83
C ALA A 366 -0.80 -27.42 -1.03
N SER A 367 -1.57 -26.54 -0.37
CA SER A 367 -1.05 -25.36 0.31
C SER A 367 0.06 -25.65 1.32
N SER A 368 -0.11 -26.68 2.16
CA SER A 368 0.91 -27.08 3.15
C SER A 368 2.20 -27.56 2.48
N ARG A 369 2.11 -28.40 1.43
CA ARG A 369 3.28 -28.89 0.69
C ARG A 369 4.03 -27.75 0.00
N VAL A 370 3.30 -26.83 -0.61
CA VAL A 370 3.87 -25.62 -1.23
C VAL A 370 4.53 -24.73 -0.18
N ALA A 371 3.89 -24.52 0.97
CA ALA A 371 4.44 -23.73 2.07
C ALA A 371 5.76 -24.31 2.60
N THR A 372 5.81 -25.63 2.85
CA THR A 372 7.03 -26.32 3.28
C THR A 372 8.15 -26.13 2.25
N ALA A 373 7.87 -26.40 0.98
CA ALA A 373 8.87 -26.26 -0.09
C ALA A 373 9.39 -24.83 -0.24
N ILE A 374 8.53 -23.80 -0.08
CA ILE A 374 8.92 -22.39 -0.05
C ILE A 374 9.85 -22.11 1.13
N GLY A 375 9.51 -22.59 2.34
CA GLY A 375 10.31 -22.44 3.55
C GLY A 375 11.72 -23.02 3.41
N GLU A 376 11.83 -24.23 2.92
CA GLU A 376 13.11 -24.94 2.67
C GLU A 376 13.99 -24.24 1.61
N ASN A 377 13.39 -23.40 0.77
CA ASN A 377 14.09 -22.72 -0.32
C ASN A 377 14.35 -21.23 -0.09
N GLY A 378 14.19 -20.74 1.16
CA GLY A 378 14.58 -19.40 1.59
C GLY A 378 13.45 -18.36 1.61
N GLY A 379 12.20 -18.78 1.40
CA GLY A 379 11.02 -17.96 1.63
C GLY A 379 10.51 -18.10 3.07
N ARG A 380 10.14 -17.01 3.72
CA ARG A 380 9.45 -17.04 5.01
C ARG A 380 7.94 -17.06 4.79
N VAL A 381 7.30 -18.20 5.01
CA VAL A 381 5.84 -18.32 4.93
C VAL A 381 5.20 -17.49 6.04
N LEU A 382 4.23 -16.66 5.68
CA LEU A 382 3.45 -15.84 6.61
C LEU A 382 2.08 -16.50 6.85
N PRO A 383 1.48 -16.31 8.04
CA PRO A 383 0.10 -16.73 8.28
C PRO A 383 -0.81 -16.07 7.23
N LEU A 384 -1.69 -16.86 6.62
CA LEU A 384 -2.68 -16.36 5.70
C LEU A 384 -4.07 -16.73 6.20
N GLN A 385 -4.74 -15.74 6.75
CA GLN A 385 -6.15 -15.74 7.07
C GLN A 385 -6.77 -14.47 6.47
N VAL A 386 -7.97 -14.57 5.96
CA VAL A 386 -8.70 -13.40 5.44
C VAL A 386 -9.26 -12.60 6.60
N ALA A 387 -8.85 -11.35 6.71
CA ALA A 387 -9.46 -10.44 7.68
C ALA A 387 -10.88 -10.08 7.21
N ARG A 388 -11.90 -10.68 7.84
CA ARG A 388 -13.32 -10.46 7.47
C ARG A 388 -13.76 -9.02 7.65
N ASN A 389 -13.21 -8.33 8.67
CA ASN A 389 -13.48 -6.95 8.99
C ASN A 389 -12.23 -6.10 8.71
N GLY A 390 -12.45 -4.88 8.22
CA GLY A 390 -11.41 -3.87 8.04
C GLY A 390 -11.10 -3.12 9.33
N LEU A 391 -11.06 -1.78 9.22
CA LEU A 391 -10.84 -0.88 10.34
C LEU A 391 -11.75 -1.20 11.52
N ARG A 392 -11.16 -1.39 12.69
CA ARG A 392 -11.87 -1.60 13.94
C ARG A 392 -11.25 -0.82 15.08
N TYR A 393 -12.08 -0.45 16.05
CA TYR A 393 -11.63 0.06 17.33
C TYR A 393 -11.59 -1.11 18.31
N ALA A 394 -10.44 -1.30 18.98
CA ALA A 394 -10.28 -2.31 20.02
C ALA A 394 -10.53 -1.68 21.40
N SER A 395 -10.92 -2.50 22.36
CA SER A 395 -10.88 -2.11 23.78
C SER A 395 -9.44 -1.86 24.19
N ALA A 396 -9.22 -0.82 25.00
CA ALA A 396 -7.90 -0.46 25.49
C ALA A 396 -7.37 -1.45 26.52
#